data_20dc0028aed7b14ff7a614b2d166edeb
#
_entry.id   20dc0028aed7b14ff7a614b2d166edeb
#
_cell.length_a   1.000
_cell.length_b   1.000
_cell.length_c   1.000
_cell.angle_alpha   90.00
_cell.angle_beta   90.00
_cell.angle_gamma   90.00
#
_symmetry.space_group_name_H-M   'P 1'
#
loop_
_entity.id
_entity.type
_entity.pdbx_description
1 polymer ?
#
loop_
_entity_poly.entity_id
_entity_poly.type
_entity_poly.pdbx_seq_one_letter_code
_entity_poly.pdbx_strand_id
1 'polypeptide(L)'
;MTTAYRFDNLWSLRAPHERVYAALADVEDYDHWWLQVREVHRIDGERARVRIRSLLPYTLDLVLTRAVQDEARGILRVDVAGDLQGWSAWQLSAEGADTRARFSQEVQVTVPMLKRAPSAIRPLLRGNHAHMMRSGERGLRKYLT
;
A
#
# COMPACT_ATOMS: atom_id res chain seq x y z
N MET A 1 2.07 -16.08 -19.77
CA MET A 1 2.51 -14.68 -19.63
C MET A 1 1.90 -14.05 -18.38
N THR A 2 2.73 -13.62 -17.45
CA THR A 2 2.26 -12.94 -16.24
C THR A 2 1.93 -11.49 -16.53
N THR A 3 0.80 -11.01 -15.98
CA THR A 3 0.39 -9.63 -16.16
C THR A 3 0.82 -8.81 -14.95
N ALA A 4 1.60 -7.77 -15.20
CA ALA A 4 1.96 -6.80 -14.19
C ALA A 4 0.88 -5.72 -14.10
N TYR A 5 0.56 -5.33 -12.86
CA TYR A 5 -0.29 -4.18 -12.60
C TYR A 5 0.57 -3.04 -12.10
N ARG A 6 0.34 -1.86 -12.66
CA ARG A 6 1.00 -0.65 -12.19
C ARG A 6 -0.05 0.33 -11.68
N PHE A 7 0.21 0.85 -10.48
CA PHE A 7 -0.68 1.79 -9.83
C PHE A 7 0.09 3.04 -9.43
N ASP A 8 -0.55 4.19 -9.62
CA ASP A 8 -0.06 5.49 -9.17
C ASP A 8 -1.22 6.22 -8.53
N ASN A 9 -1.04 6.65 -7.28
CA ASN A 9 -2.05 7.39 -6.54
C ASN A 9 -1.40 8.56 -5.82
N LEU A 10 -2.15 9.65 -5.67
CA LEU A 10 -1.68 10.82 -4.95
C LEU A 10 -2.62 11.11 -3.79
N TRP A 11 -2.07 11.10 -2.59
CA TRP A 11 -2.79 11.47 -1.38
C TRP A 11 -2.40 12.87 -0.94
N SER A 12 -3.38 13.64 -0.47
CA SER A 12 -3.16 14.95 0.14
C SER A 12 -3.49 14.84 1.62
N LEU A 13 -2.50 15.14 2.46
CA LEU A 13 -2.61 14.94 3.90
C LEU A 13 -2.35 16.26 4.62
N ARG A 14 -3.26 16.62 5.52
CA ARG A 14 -3.17 17.88 6.30
C ARG A 14 -2.35 17.65 7.56
N ALA A 15 -1.09 17.34 7.36
CA ALA A 15 -0.16 17.11 8.46
C ALA A 15 1.25 17.37 7.95
N PRO A 16 2.20 17.70 8.84
CA PRO A 16 3.58 17.96 8.43
C PRO A 16 4.27 16.67 7.97
N HIS A 17 5.30 16.85 7.17
CA HIS A 17 6.07 15.78 6.56
C HIS A 17 6.49 14.69 7.56
N GLU A 18 7.00 15.09 8.72
CA GLU A 18 7.52 14.16 9.73
C GLU A 18 6.43 13.21 10.24
N ARG A 19 5.21 13.74 10.45
CA ARG A 19 4.10 12.93 10.95
C ARG A 19 3.58 11.96 9.90
N VAL A 20 3.48 12.44 8.65
CA VAL A 20 3.03 11.59 7.54
C VAL A 20 4.05 10.49 7.30
N TYR A 21 5.34 10.85 7.27
CA TYR A 21 6.40 9.87 7.08
C TYR A 21 6.38 8.80 8.17
N ALA A 22 6.28 9.20 9.42
CA ALA A 22 6.26 8.27 10.55
C ALA A 22 5.10 7.28 10.43
N ALA A 23 3.90 7.77 10.06
CA ALA A 23 2.73 6.91 9.91
C ALA A 23 2.88 5.91 8.76
N LEU A 24 3.43 6.35 7.62
CA LEU A 24 3.62 5.48 6.46
C LEU A 24 4.79 4.52 6.63
N ALA A 25 5.80 4.87 7.43
CA ALA A 25 6.91 3.98 7.73
C ALA A 25 6.52 2.87 8.69
N ASP A 26 5.51 3.09 9.52
CA ASP A 26 5.06 2.15 10.54
C ASP A 26 3.98 1.22 9.99
N VAL A 27 4.40 0.23 9.22
CA VAL A 27 3.50 -0.74 8.61
C VAL A 27 2.71 -1.52 9.66
N GLU A 28 3.28 -1.73 10.85
CA GLU A 28 2.62 -2.47 11.93
C GLU A 28 1.31 -1.83 12.37
N ASP A 29 1.18 -0.52 12.24
CA ASP A 29 -0.02 0.21 12.63
C ASP A 29 -1.00 0.47 11.48
N TYR A 30 -0.72 -0.03 10.28
CA TYR A 30 -1.60 0.20 9.12
C TYR A 30 -3.03 -0.30 9.37
N ASP A 31 -3.21 -1.37 10.12
CA ASP A 31 -4.53 -1.90 10.44
C ASP A 31 -5.35 -0.98 11.36
N HIS A 32 -4.70 0.01 12.01
CA HIS A 32 -5.39 0.98 12.86
C HIS A 32 -6.07 2.10 12.07
N TRP A 33 -5.62 2.36 10.83
CA TRP A 33 -6.19 3.45 10.04
C TRP A 33 -6.61 3.05 8.62
N TRP A 34 -6.17 1.89 8.13
CA TRP A 34 -6.49 1.43 6.78
C TRP A 34 -7.43 0.24 6.86
N LEU A 35 -8.71 0.50 6.61
CA LEU A 35 -9.79 -0.49 6.81
C LEU A 35 -9.54 -1.83 6.09
N GLN A 36 -8.97 -1.78 4.88
CA GLN A 36 -8.72 -2.98 4.06
C GLN A 36 -7.50 -3.78 4.53
N VAL A 37 -6.65 -3.18 5.36
CA VAL A 37 -5.56 -3.91 6.01
C VAL A 37 -6.14 -4.57 7.25
N ARG A 38 -6.35 -5.88 7.18
CA ARG A 38 -7.07 -6.65 8.22
C ARG A 38 -6.18 -7.09 9.36
N GLU A 39 -4.96 -7.51 9.05
CA GLU A 39 -4.00 -7.98 10.02
C GLU A 39 -2.60 -7.61 9.59
N VAL A 40 -1.76 -7.30 10.56
CA VAL A 40 -0.33 -7.09 10.35
C VAL A 40 0.42 -7.83 11.44
N HIS A 41 1.38 -8.66 11.04
CA HIS A 41 2.23 -9.42 11.96
C HIS A 41 3.70 -9.17 11.62
N ARG A 42 4.43 -8.65 12.58
CA ARG A 42 5.87 -8.46 12.41
C ARG A 42 6.56 -9.81 12.35
N ILE A 43 7.40 -10.01 11.33
CA ILE A 43 8.22 -11.22 11.19
C ILE A 43 9.59 -10.98 11.84
N ASP A 44 10.23 -9.86 11.48
CA ASP A 44 11.52 -9.44 12.03
C ASP A 44 11.69 -7.92 11.88
N GLY A 45 12.89 -7.39 12.05
CA GLY A 45 13.14 -5.96 11.93
C GLY A 45 12.91 -5.36 10.56
N GLU A 46 12.87 -6.19 9.51
CA GLU A 46 12.76 -5.75 8.12
C GLU A 46 11.48 -6.20 7.44
N ARG A 47 10.77 -7.20 7.98
CA ARG A 47 9.64 -7.83 7.30
C ARG A 47 8.39 -7.86 8.15
N ALA A 48 7.25 -7.69 7.49
CA ALA A 48 5.94 -7.84 8.09
C ALA A 48 5.02 -8.63 7.16
N ARG A 49 4.17 -9.45 7.75
CA ARG A 49 3.11 -10.15 7.03
C ARG A 49 1.85 -9.31 7.13
N VAL A 50 1.20 -9.08 5.98
CA VAL A 50 0.03 -8.22 5.89
C VAL A 50 -1.09 -8.98 5.19
N ARG A 51 -2.30 -8.93 5.75
CA ARG A 51 -3.49 -9.49 5.12
C ARG A 51 -4.42 -8.37 4.71
N ILE A 52 -4.79 -8.36 3.43
CA ILE A 52 -5.58 -7.30 2.82
C ILE A 52 -6.85 -7.89 2.23
N ARG A 53 -7.99 -7.30 2.55
CA ARG A 53 -9.26 -7.63 1.93
C ARG A 53 -10.05 -6.35 1.66
N SER A 54 -10.48 -6.20 0.41
CA SER A 54 -11.28 -5.07 -0.02
C SER A 54 -12.65 -5.54 -0.52
N LEU A 55 -13.11 -5.05 -1.65
CA LEU A 55 -14.45 -5.37 -2.16
C LEU A 55 -14.58 -6.80 -2.70
N LEU A 56 -13.48 -7.35 -3.21
CA LEU A 56 -13.49 -8.70 -3.77
C LEU A 56 -13.50 -9.76 -2.66
N PRO A 57 -14.14 -10.91 -2.87
CA PRO A 57 -14.37 -11.90 -1.81
C PRO A 57 -13.14 -12.82 -1.57
N TYR A 58 -11.95 -12.25 -1.49
CA TYR A 58 -10.75 -12.99 -1.13
C TYR A 58 -9.79 -12.12 -0.34
N THR A 59 -8.94 -12.75 0.44
CA THR A 59 -7.93 -12.07 1.25
C THR A 59 -6.56 -12.30 0.62
N LEU A 60 -5.83 -11.22 0.39
CA LEU A 60 -4.45 -11.28 -0.08
C LEU A 60 -3.52 -11.39 1.12
N ASP A 61 -2.58 -12.32 1.04
CA ASP A 61 -1.58 -12.58 2.06
C ASP A 61 -0.23 -12.16 1.50
N LEU A 62 0.35 -11.12 2.08
CA LEU A 62 1.56 -10.50 1.56
C LEU A 62 2.65 -10.46 2.61
N VAL A 63 3.90 -10.55 2.15
CA VAL A 63 5.07 -10.26 2.97
C VAL A 63 5.72 -9.00 2.42
N LEU A 64 5.83 -7.99 3.26
CA LEU A 64 6.48 -6.73 2.91
C LEU A 64 7.86 -6.70 3.54
N THR A 65 8.87 -6.45 2.72
CA THR A 65 10.27 -6.34 3.17
C THR A 65 10.75 -4.92 2.91
N ARG A 66 11.27 -4.27 3.96
CA ARG A 66 11.82 -2.93 3.82
C ARG A 66 12.97 -2.92 2.82
N ALA A 67 12.88 -2.08 1.81
CA ALA A 67 13.91 -1.92 0.79
C ALA A 67 14.60 -0.57 0.89
N VAL A 68 13.83 0.52 1.05
CA VAL A 68 14.38 1.87 1.21
C VAL A 68 13.59 2.60 2.28
N GLN A 69 14.31 3.28 3.17
CA GLN A 69 13.72 4.16 4.17
C GLN A 69 14.61 5.39 4.29
N ASP A 70 14.23 6.47 3.61
CA ASP A 70 15.00 7.71 3.55
C ASP A 70 14.07 8.87 3.90
N GLU A 71 14.06 9.24 5.18
CA GLU A 71 13.16 10.28 5.68
C GLU A 71 13.49 11.65 5.09
N ALA A 72 14.78 11.95 4.92
CA ALA A 72 15.20 13.25 4.40
C ALA A 72 14.66 13.49 2.98
N ARG A 73 14.63 12.45 2.15
CA ARG A 73 14.08 12.52 0.80
C ARG A 73 12.61 12.17 0.73
N GLY A 74 12.01 11.73 1.84
CA GLY A 74 10.62 11.32 1.87
C GLY A 74 10.33 10.06 1.10
N ILE A 75 11.27 9.12 1.04
CA ILE A 75 11.15 7.89 0.26
C ILE A 75 11.00 6.69 1.19
N LEU A 76 9.96 5.90 0.90
CA LEU A 76 9.74 4.60 1.52
C LEU A 76 9.48 3.60 0.41
N ARG A 77 10.18 2.47 0.43
CA ARG A 77 9.96 1.40 -0.53
C ARG A 77 9.98 0.07 0.19
N VAL A 78 9.05 -0.80 -0.18
CA VAL A 78 9.00 -2.18 0.28
C VAL A 78 8.97 -3.11 -0.92
N ASP A 79 9.59 -4.27 -0.79
CA ASP A 79 9.39 -5.36 -1.72
C ASP A 79 8.19 -6.16 -1.24
N VAL A 80 7.38 -6.61 -2.19
CA VAL A 80 6.13 -7.33 -1.96
C VAL A 80 6.27 -8.76 -2.45
N ALA A 81 5.94 -9.72 -1.60
CA ALA A 81 5.93 -11.13 -1.94
C ALA A 81 4.66 -11.78 -1.39
N GLY A 82 4.40 -13.02 -1.81
CA GLY A 82 3.20 -13.75 -1.43
C GLY A 82 2.21 -13.78 -2.58
N ASP A 83 0.96 -13.41 -2.32
CA ASP A 83 -0.10 -13.44 -3.33
C ASP A 83 0.09 -12.37 -4.43
N LEU A 84 0.88 -11.35 -4.15
CA LEU A 84 1.38 -10.39 -5.13
C LEU A 84 2.90 -10.39 -5.06
N GLN A 85 3.56 -10.13 -6.18
CA GLN A 85 5.03 -10.05 -6.23
C GLN A 85 5.46 -8.81 -6.99
N GLY A 86 6.30 -8.00 -6.37
CA GLY A 86 6.82 -6.77 -6.94
C GLY A 86 7.28 -5.81 -5.86
N TRP A 87 6.86 -4.54 -5.97
CA TRP A 87 7.27 -3.51 -5.03
C TRP A 87 6.18 -2.45 -4.85
N SER A 88 6.22 -1.75 -3.74
CA SER A 88 5.39 -0.59 -3.44
C SER A 88 6.26 0.51 -2.86
N ALA A 89 5.98 1.75 -3.21
CA ALA A 89 6.77 2.88 -2.74
C ALA A 89 5.91 4.10 -2.45
N TRP A 90 6.35 4.88 -1.47
CA TRP A 90 5.81 6.20 -1.17
C TRP A 90 6.89 7.24 -1.42
N GLN A 91 6.50 8.36 -2.03
CA GLN A 91 7.34 9.54 -2.14
C GLN A 91 6.57 10.73 -1.59
N LEU A 92 7.10 11.33 -0.55
CA LEU A 92 6.47 12.45 0.14
C LEU A 92 7.11 13.76 -0.28
N SER A 93 6.28 14.78 -0.45
CA SER A 93 6.76 16.14 -0.70
C SER A 93 5.96 17.10 0.19
N ALA A 94 6.67 18.04 0.82
CA ALA A 94 6.03 19.05 1.65
C ALA A 94 5.32 20.07 0.76
N GLU A 95 4.13 20.51 1.20
CA GLU A 95 3.35 21.52 0.51
C GLU A 95 2.83 22.49 1.56
N GLY A 96 3.65 23.48 1.93
CA GLY A 96 3.39 24.34 3.08
C GLY A 96 3.39 23.51 4.37
N ALA A 97 2.31 23.61 5.13
CA ALA A 97 2.12 22.82 6.35
C ALA A 97 1.57 21.42 6.08
N ASP A 98 1.21 21.14 4.82
CA ASP A 98 0.61 19.88 4.41
C ASP A 98 1.64 19.02 3.69
N THR A 99 1.25 17.78 3.37
CA THR A 99 2.11 16.83 2.70
C THR A 99 1.37 16.12 1.58
N ARG A 100 2.02 15.97 0.43
CA ARG A 100 1.57 15.10 -0.62
C ARG A 100 2.35 13.79 -0.56
N ALA A 101 1.61 12.68 -0.66
CA ALA A 101 2.20 11.36 -0.66
C ALA A 101 1.82 10.65 -1.96
N ARG A 102 2.83 10.40 -2.79
CA ARG A 102 2.63 9.65 -4.03
C ARG A 102 2.90 8.19 -3.79
N PHE A 103 1.91 7.36 -4.07
CA PHE A 103 2.03 5.92 -4.02
C PHE A 103 2.28 5.38 -5.42
N SER A 104 3.31 4.55 -5.56
CA SER A 104 3.59 3.83 -6.80
C SER A 104 3.73 2.36 -6.48
N GLN A 105 3.17 1.51 -7.33
CA GLN A 105 3.22 0.07 -7.11
C GLN A 105 3.29 -0.64 -8.45
N GLU A 106 4.14 -1.65 -8.53
CA GLU A 106 4.18 -2.56 -9.67
C GLU A 106 4.22 -3.98 -9.12
N VAL A 107 3.18 -4.76 -9.42
CA VAL A 107 3.03 -6.10 -8.88
C VAL A 107 2.44 -7.04 -9.91
N GLN A 108 2.78 -8.32 -9.77
CA GLN A 108 2.19 -9.42 -10.52
C GLN A 108 1.34 -10.24 -9.54
N VAL A 109 0.18 -10.71 -10.02
CA VAL A 109 -0.69 -11.58 -9.25
C VAL A 109 -0.13 -13.00 -9.34
N THR A 110 0.13 -13.62 -8.18
CA THR A 110 0.64 -14.99 -8.10
C THR A 110 -0.41 -16.00 -7.68
N VAL A 111 -1.58 -15.54 -7.19
CA VAL A 111 -2.69 -16.43 -6.83
C VAL A 111 -3.19 -17.15 -8.07
N PRO A 112 -3.17 -18.49 -8.12
CA PRO A 112 -3.51 -19.23 -9.36
C PRO A 112 -4.89 -18.88 -9.92
N MET A 113 -5.88 -18.70 -9.05
CA MET A 113 -7.25 -18.37 -9.46
C MET A 113 -7.31 -17.03 -10.18
N LEU A 114 -6.59 -16.01 -9.69
CA LEU A 114 -6.56 -14.69 -10.28
C LEU A 114 -5.60 -14.61 -11.46
N LYS A 115 -4.51 -15.38 -11.42
CA LYS A 115 -3.53 -15.42 -12.50
C LYS A 115 -4.13 -15.95 -13.80
N ARG A 116 -5.09 -16.89 -13.70
CA ARG A 116 -5.78 -17.49 -14.84
C ARG A 116 -7.07 -16.76 -15.18
N ALA A 117 -7.39 -15.69 -14.46
CA ALA A 117 -8.63 -14.95 -14.69
C ALA A 117 -8.63 -14.31 -16.07
N PRO A 118 -9.81 -14.21 -16.71
CA PRO A 118 -9.93 -13.52 -18.00
C PRO A 118 -9.50 -12.06 -17.88
N SER A 119 -9.05 -11.48 -18.98
CA SER A 119 -8.67 -10.07 -19.02
C SER A 119 -9.82 -9.13 -18.61
N ALA A 120 -11.06 -9.60 -18.74
CA ALA A 120 -12.24 -8.85 -18.33
C ALA A 120 -12.28 -8.54 -16.82
N ILE A 121 -11.54 -9.29 -15.99
CA ILE A 121 -11.48 -9.04 -14.55
C ILE A 121 -10.56 -7.89 -14.18
N ARG A 122 -9.68 -7.46 -15.09
CA ARG A 122 -8.71 -6.37 -14.80
C ARG A 122 -9.37 -5.08 -14.34
N PRO A 123 -10.46 -4.60 -14.97
CA PRO A 123 -11.13 -3.40 -14.48
C PRO A 123 -11.64 -3.54 -13.06
N LEU A 124 -12.10 -4.75 -12.68
CA LEU A 124 -12.56 -5.03 -11.32
C LEU A 124 -11.40 -4.96 -10.32
N LEU A 125 -10.24 -5.52 -10.68
CA LEU A 125 -9.05 -5.47 -9.83
C LEU A 125 -8.56 -4.04 -9.66
N ARG A 126 -8.57 -3.25 -10.74
CA ARG A 126 -8.17 -1.84 -10.69
C ARG A 126 -9.15 -1.01 -9.86
N GLY A 127 -10.45 -1.26 -10.01
CA GLY A 127 -11.49 -0.59 -9.22
C GLY A 127 -11.38 -0.95 -7.74
N ASN A 128 -11.10 -2.20 -7.44
CA ASN A 128 -10.87 -2.67 -6.08
C ASN A 128 -9.69 -1.96 -5.43
N HIS A 129 -8.59 -1.84 -6.16
CA HIS A 129 -7.39 -1.13 -5.70
C HIS A 129 -7.68 0.37 -5.49
N ALA A 130 -8.38 0.99 -6.44
CA ALA A 130 -8.73 2.41 -6.32
C ALA A 130 -9.61 2.68 -5.09
N HIS A 131 -10.56 1.79 -4.82
CA HIS A 131 -11.40 1.89 -3.62
C HIS A 131 -10.57 1.79 -2.35
N MET A 132 -9.65 0.82 -2.30
CA MET A 132 -8.76 0.61 -1.17
C MET A 132 -7.88 1.84 -0.93
N MET A 133 -7.35 2.44 -1.98
CA MET A 133 -6.49 3.64 -1.87
C MET A 133 -7.27 4.85 -1.36
N ARG A 134 -8.50 5.07 -1.85
CA ARG A 134 -9.34 6.16 -1.35
C ARG A 134 -9.69 5.98 0.12
N SER A 135 -9.98 4.74 0.51
CA SER A 135 -10.28 4.41 1.91
C SER A 135 -9.06 4.65 2.80
N GLY A 136 -7.88 4.27 2.33
CA GLY A 136 -6.63 4.50 3.05
C GLY A 136 -6.33 5.98 3.26
N GLU A 137 -6.55 6.80 2.24
CA GLU A 137 -6.36 8.24 2.35
C GLU A 137 -7.27 8.85 3.41
N ARG A 138 -8.56 8.51 3.40
CA ARG A 138 -9.51 8.97 4.40
C ARG A 138 -9.11 8.51 5.80
N GLY A 139 -8.71 7.24 5.92
CA GLY A 139 -8.30 6.68 7.19
C GLY A 139 -7.07 7.35 7.77
N LEU A 140 -6.08 7.62 6.92
CA LEU A 140 -4.85 8.28 7.36
C LEU A 140 -5.11 9.74 7.75
N ARG A 141 -5.94 10.45 7.00
CA ARG A 141 -6.34 11.82 7.36
C ARG A 141 -6.94 11.87 8.75
N LYS A 142 -7.84 10.94 9.05
CA LYS A 142 -8.47 10.85 10.36
C LYS A 142 -7.47 10.48 11.45
N TYR A 143 -6.58 9.55 11.17
CA TYR A 143 -5.57 9.08 12.11
C TYR A 143 -4.59 10.20 12.51
N LEU A 144 -4.30 11.10 11.57
CA LEU A 144 -3.34 12.19 11.76
C LEU A 144 -3.95 13.45 12.41
N THR A 145 -5.25 13.51 12.63
CA THR A 145 -5.88 14.65 13.28
C THR A 145 -5.71 14.65 14.81
#